data_0dba3da1f47942c7df7bc41ad06417a1
#
_entry.id   0dba3da1f47942c7df7bc41ad06417a1
#
_cell.length_a   1.000
_cell.length_b   1.000
_cell.length_c   1.000
_cell.angle_alpha   90.00
_cell.angle_beta   90.00
_cell.angle_gamma   90.00
#
_symmetry.space_group_name_H-M   'P 1'
#
loop_
_entity.id
_entity.type
_entity.pdbx_description
1 polymer ?
#
loop_
_entity_poly.entity_id
_entity_poly.type
_entity_poly.pdbx_seq_one_letter_code
_entity_poly.pdbx_strand_id
1 'polypeptide(L)'
;MAIPKLKKQDIIDALKFIDEDGVPEHNVSTKYVLASEDGKKYPPKYVVAVADHLANGIDISTESFNSVEAKSYLESLGFTIETKQQEKFELSITAESIESTDERFTMDNLGLGDNYKPLDVYFKSANGDIIKRSYSKGERRNSNQTMPRIACQIFEKQLAALSVEDKENFPVCKYNPDSNIIRGIFASVDEFKKHRNTIEYLTYGYDDGRQFVIYCWNIFSTIIFVQECLKRFGKPGDQFVLTYREKDEKETTAAETEAAIQEELVQQFKGYRNPFNFE
;
A
#
# COMPACT_ATOMS: atom_id res chain seq x y z
N MET A 1 -21.63 2.59 19.48
CA MET A 1 -22.04 2.12 20.83
C MET A 1 -20.92 2.54 21.78
N ALA A 2 -21.21 2.99 22.98
CA ALA A 2 -20.16 3.42 23.92
C ALA A 2 -19.50 2.17 24.56
N ILE A 3 -18.21 2.24 24.80
CA ILE A 3 -17.50 1.20 25.57
C ILE A 3 -18.20 1.01 26.92
N PRO A 4 -18.43 -0.24 27.39
CA PRO A 4 -19.12 -0.53 28.64
C PRO A 4 -18.37 0.04 29.85
N LYS A 5 -19.11 0.35 30.92
CA LYS A 5 -18.50 0.81 32.17
C LYS A 5 -17.94 -0.38 32.94
N LEU A 6 -16.63 -0.53 32.92
CA LEU A 6 -15.89 -1.58 33.59
C LEU A 6 -14.99 -0.98 34.67
N LYS A 7 -14.67 -1.78 35.68
CA LYS A 7 -13.70 -1.44 36.71
C LYS A 7 -12.32 -2.01 36.36
N LYS A 8 -11.29 -1.49 36.97
CA LYS A 8 -9.92 -2.01 36.78
C LYS A 8 -9.85 -3.52 37.07
N GLN A 9 -10.62 -4.01 38.06
CA GLN A 9 -10.64 -5.42 38.44
C GLN A 9 -11.22 -6.29 37.32
N ASP A 10 -12.26 -5.83 36.64
CA ASP A 10 -12.88 -6.57 35.52
C ASP A 10 -11.87 -6.80 34.40
N ILE A 11 -11.02 -5.81 34.13
CA ILE A 11 -9.93 -5.94 33.16
C ILE A 11 -8.88 -6.96 33.63
N ILE A 12 -8.50 -6.91 34.90
CA ILE A 12 -7.52 -7.88 35.47
C ILE A 12 -8.06 -9.32 35.37
N ASP A 13 -9.35 -9.51 35.62
CA ASP A 13 -9.96 -10.84 35.52
C ASP A 13 -10.07 -11.31 34.08
N ALA A 14 -10.32 -10.38 33.14
CA ALA A 14 -10.26 -10.68 31.69
C ALA A 14 -8.84 -11.09 31.25
N LEU A 15 -7.78 -10.44 31.75
CA LEU A 15 -6.42 -10.85 31.42
C LEU A 15 -6.11 -12.27 31.87
N LYS A 16 -6.56 -12.67 33.07
CA LYS A 16 -6.40 -14.05 33.57
C LYS A 16 -7.15 -15.05 32.68
N PHE A 17 -8.40 -14.72 32.32
CA PHE A 17 -9.20 -15.55 31.43
C PHE A 17 -8.50 -15.76 30.10
N ILE A 18 -7.96 -14.66 29.51
CA ILE A 18 -7.22 -14.72 28.23
C ILE A 18 -5.91 -15.53 28.36
N ASP A 19 -5.28 -15.52 29.52
CA ASP A 19 -4.10 -16.36 29.78
C ASP A 19 -4.41 -17.85 29.75
N GLU A 20 -5.62 -18.24 30.16
CA GLU A 20 -6.07 -19.63 30.20
C GLU A 20 -6.63 -20.08 28.84
N ASP A 21 -7.46 -19.27 28.20
CA ASP A 21 -8.21 -19.64 26.98
C ASP A 21 -7.52 -19.19 25.68
N GLY A 22 -6.57 -18.25 25.78
CA GLY A 22 -5.87 -17.70 24.63
C GLY A 22 -6.62 -16.57 23.90
N VAL A 23 -6.01 -16.08 22.83
CA VAL A 23 -6.58 -15.05 21.96
C VAL A 23 -6.94 -15.69 20.62
N PRO A 24 -8.22 -15.65 20.19
CA PRO A 24 -8.61 -16.12 18.88
C PRO A 24 -7.88 -15.35 17.77
N GLU A 25 -7.54 -16.01 16.66
CA GLU A 25 -6.76 -15.44 15.56
C GLU A 25 -7.37 -14.12 15.02
N HIS A 26 -8.69 -14.05 14.88
CA HIS A 26 -9.40 -12.87 14.40
C HIS A 26 -9.43 -11.69 15.41
N ASN A 27 -8.99 -11.90 16.65
CA ASN A 27 -8.93 -10.87 17.70
C ASN A 27 -7.50 -10.39 18.01
N VAL A 28 -6.51 -10.83 17.25
CA VAL A 28 -5.12 -10.38 17.41
C VAL A 28 -5.02 -8.88 17.09
N SER A 29 -4.31 -8.14 17.95
CA SER A 29 -4.13 -6.70 17.74
C SER A 29 -3.01 -6.40 16.76
N THR A 30 -3.30 -5.49 15.83
CA THR A 30 -2.34 -5.05 14.82
C THR A 30 -1.60 -3.76 15.21
N LYS A 31 -2.20 -2.93 16.06
CA LYS A 31 -1.66 -1.58 16.31
C LYS A 31 -1.28 -1.31 17.76
N TYR A 32 -2.11 -1.72 18.70
CA TYR A 32 -1.91 -1.45 20.13
C TYR A 32 -1.92 -2.76 20.91
N VAL A 33 -1.13 -2.81 21.98
CA VAL A 33 -1.12 -3.92 22.92
C VAL A 33 -1.21 -3.36 24.35
N LEU A 34 -2.01 -4.00 25.20
CA LEU A 34 -1.98 -3.79 26.63
C LEU A 34 -0.78 -4.58 27.16
N ALA A 35 0.17 -3.89 27.78
CA ALA A 35 1.31 -4.49 28.44
C ALA A 35 0.98 -4.71 29.93
N SER A 36 1.06 -5.95 30.39
CA SER A 36 0.95 -6.27 31.80
C SER A 36 2.30 -6.14 32.50
N GLU A 37 2.29 -6.10 33.83
CA GLU A 37 3.49 -5.94 34.66
C GLU A 37 4.48 -7.12 34.51
N ASP A 38 3.99 -8.29 34.14
CA ASP A 38 4.79 -9.50 33.87
C ASP A 38 5.30 -9.55 32.41
N GLY A 39 5.08 -8.48 31.60
CA GLY A 39 5.58 -8.35 30.25
C GLY A 39 4.73 -9.04 29.16
N LYS A 40 3.59 -9.64 29.52
CA LYS A 40 2.66 -10.21 28.55
C LYS A 40 1.95 -9.09 27.76
N LYS A 41 1.50 -9.43 26.55
CA LYS A 41 0.87 -8.47 25.63
C LYS A 41 -0.49 -8.98 25.18
N TYR A 42 -1.52 -8.15 25.34
CA TYR A 42 -2.92 -8.49 25.04
C TYR A 42 -3.55 -7.51 24.05
N PRO A 43 -4.47 -7.98 23.19
CA PRO A 43 -5.22 -7.12 22.27
C PRO A 43 -6.24 -6.24 23.03
N PRO A 44 -6.12 -4.91 23.03
CA PRO A 44 -6.97 -4.04 23.85
C PRO A 44 -8.47 -4.20 23.60
N LYS A 45 -8.89 -4.37 22.37
CA LYS A 45 -10.30 -4.56 22.03
C LYS A 45 -10.86 -5.88 22.55
N TYR A 46 -10.08 -6.94 22.45
CA TYR A 46 -10.48 -8.26 22.96
C TYR A 46 -10.55 -8.28 24.47
N VAL A 47 -9.58 -7.64 25.15
CA VAL A 47 -9.61 -7.47 26.61
C VAL A 47 -10.89 -6.78 27.09
N VAL A 48 -11.30 -5.70 26.43
CA VAL A 48 -12.55 -5.00 26.77
C VAL A 48 -13.78 -5.89 26.54
N ALA A 49 -13.80 -6.64 25.45
CA ALA A 49 -14.92 -7.54 25.13
C ALA A 49 -15.03 -8.68 26.17
N VAL A 50 -13.92 -9.32 26.53
CA VAL A 50 -13.89 -10.38 27.55
C VAL A 50 -14.27 -9.82 28.93
N ALA A 51 -13.78 -8.63 29.28
CA ALA A 51 -14.12 -8.00 30.55
C ALA A 51 -15.62 -7.69 30.68
N ASP A 52 -16.27 -7.26 29.58
CA ASP A 52 -17.72 -7.01 29.57
C ASP A 52 -18.50 -8.32 29.69
N HIS A 53 -18.07 -9.36 28.99
CA HIS A 53 -18.66 -10.69 29.14
C HIS A 53 -18.61 -11.19 30.60
N LEU A 54 -17.44 -11.12 31.22
CA LEU A 54 -17.25 -11.60 32.58
C LEU A 54 -18.00 -10.76 33.62
N ALA A 55 -18.00 -9.43 33.47
CA ALA A 55 -18.60 -8.53 34.45
C ALA A 55 -20.12 -8.36 34.31
N ASN A 56 -20.63 -8.32 33.07
CA ASN A 56 -22.01 -7.97 32.77
C ASN A 56 -22.79 -9.09 32.04
N GLY A 57 -22.14 -10.18 31.65
CA GLY A 57 -22.74 -11.27 30.87
C GLY A 57 -23.13 -10.85 29.45
N ILE A 58 -22.49 -9.80 28.91
CA ILE A 58 -22.82 -9.23 27.58
C ILE A 58 -21.68 -9.53 26.60
N ASP A 59 -22.02 -10.17 25.48
CA ASP A 59 -21.07 -10.40 24.39
C ASP A 59 -21.02 -9.16 23.49
N ILE A 60 -20.14 -8.22 23.80
CA ILE A 60 -19.92 -7.08 22.93
C ILE A 60 -18.98 -7.43 21.78
N SER A 61 -19.41 -7.13 20.55
CA SER A 61 -18.55 -7.31 19.39
C SER A 61 -17.35 -6.35 19.46
N THR A 62 -16.15 -6.86 19.18
CA THR A 62 -14.93 -6.04 19.04
C THR A 62 -15.03 -5.01 17.91
N GLU A 63 -16.03 -5.11 17.03
CA GLU A 63 -16.31 -4.12 15.98
C GLU A 63 -17.14 -2.93 16.47
N SER A 64 -17.73 -3.01 17.66
CA SER A 64 -18.60 -1.97 18.23
C SER A 64 -17.84 -0.70 18.63
N PHE A 65 -16.51 -0.78 18.76
CA PHE A 65 -15.62 0.34 19.08
C PHE A 65 -14.27 0.18 18.40
N ASN A 66 -13.59 1.29 18.15
CA ASN A 66 -12.30 1.26 17.47
C ASN A 66 -11.11 1.08 18.42
N SER A 67 -9.92 0.79 17.87
CA SER A 67 -8.71 0.52 18.64
C SER A 67 -8.20 1.74 19.44
N VAL A 68 -8.51 2.97 18.98
CA VAL A 68 -8.14 4.21 19.71
C VAL A 68 -9.04 4.40 20.92
N GLU A 69 -10.33 4.11 20.78
CA GLU A 69 -11.28 4.15 21.89
C GLU A 69 -10.92 3.13 22.96
N ALA A 70 -10.64 1.88 22.58
CA ALA A 70 -10.20 0.85 23.50
C ALA A 70 -8.90 1.25 24.23
N LYS A 71 -7.91 1.80 23.51
CA LYS A 71 -6.68 2.34 24.09
C LYS A 71 -6.97 3.38 25.14
N SER A 72 -7.67 4.46 24.76
CA SER A 72 -7.95 5.59 25.67
C SER A 72 -8.74 5.16 26.90
N TYR A 73 -9.65 4.21 26.72
CA TYR A 73 -10.44 3.66 27.81
C TYR A 73 -9.58 2.87 28.81
N LEU A 74 -8.73 1.96 28.36
CA LEU A 74 -7.84 1.18 29.22
C LEU A 74 -6.79 2.05 29.89
N GLU A 75 -6.26 3.07 29.20
CA GLU A 75 -5.38 4.07 29.79
C GLU A 75 -6.06 4.84 30.93
N SER A 76 -7.37 5.17 30.77
CA SER A 76 -8.15 5.82 31.83
C SER A 76 -8.36 4.95 33.08
N LEU A 77 -8.28 3.64 32.94
CA LEU A 77 -8.32 2.66 34.04
C LEU A 77 -6.93 2.38 34.64
N GLY A 78 -5.87 3.05 34.12
CA GLY A 78 -4.51 2.96 34.62
C GLY A 78 -3.72 1.77 34.07
N PHE A 79 -4.06 1.28 32.88
CA PHE A 79 -3.26 0.27 32.16
C PHE A 79 -2.29 0.92 31.17
N THR A 80 -1.15 0.27 30.98
CA THR A 80 -0.15 0.71 29.99
C THR A 80 -0.48 0.14 28.62
N ILE A 81 -0.65 1.03 27.64
CA ILE A 81 -0.86 0.63 26.25
C ILE A 81 0.36 1.01 25.41
N GLU A 82 0.98 0.00 24.84
CA GLU A 82 2.10 0.18 23.92
C GLU A 82 1.58 0.20 22.46
N THR A 83 2.26 0.99 21.65
CA THR A 83 2.06 0.89 20.20
C THR A 83 2.95 -0.23 19.67
N LYS A 84 2.35 -1.23 19.05
CA LYS A 84 3.10 -2.31 18.40
C LYS A 84 3.95 -1.70 17.29
N GLN A 85 5.26 -1.82 17.40
CA GLN A 85 6.14 -1.41 16.32
C GLN A 85 5.90 -2.36 15.14
N GLN A 86 5.34 -1.83 14.07
CA GLN A 86 5.21 -2.59 12.84
C GLN A 86 6.60 -2.74 12.23
N GLU A 87 6.93 -3.95 11.83
CA GLU A 87 8.16 -4.24 11.13
C GLU A 87 8.20 -3.43 9.83
N LYS A 88 9.35 -2.81 9.58
CA LYS A 88 9.58 -2.02 8.38
C LYS A 88 10.63 -2.71 7.55
N PHE A 89 10.34 -2.82 6.30
CA PHE A 89 11.21 -3.44 5.31
C PHE A 89 11.73 -2.37 4.35
N GLU A 90 12.86 -2.66 3.75
CA GLU A 90 13.44 -1.85 2.69
C GLU A 90 13.60 -2.69 1.43
N LEU A 91 13.22 -2.13 0.31
CA LEU A 91 13.43 -2.67 -1.02
C LEU A 91 14.39 -1.75 -1.77
N SER A 92 15.55 -2.28 -2.13
CA SER A 92 16.55 -1.61 -2.96
C SER A 92 16.48 -2.15 -4.38
N ILE A 93 16.38 -1.25 -5.35
CA ILE A 93 16.31 -1.55 -6.78
C ILE A 93 17.48 -0.88 -7.46
N THR A 94 18.40 -1.67 -7.99
CA THR A 94 19.53 -1.23 -8.81
C THR A 94 19.35 -1.69 -10.26
N ALA A 95 20.26 -1.32 -11.14
CA ALA A 95 20.28 -1.87 -12.50
C ALA A 95 20.48 -3.39 -12.51
N GLU A 96 21.24 -3.94 -11.55
CA GLU A 96 21.65 -5.33 -11.49
C GLU A 96 20.75 -6.20 -10.61
N SER A 97 20.23 -5.63 -9.50
CA SER A 97 19.53 -6.40 -8.48
C SER A 97 18.27 -5.72 -7.97
N ILE A 98 17.41 -6.52 -7.37
CA ILE A 98 16.26 -6.11 -6.58
C ILE A 98 16.34 -6.90 -5.29
N GLU A 99 16.56 -6.20 -4.18
CA GLU A 99 16.82 -6.81 -2.87
C GLU A 99 15.87 -6.25 -1.84
N SER A 100 15.24 -7.13 -1.07
CA SER A 100 14.37 -6.76 0.05
C SER A 100 14.95 -7.27 1.37
N THR A 101 14.79 -6.49 2.43
CA THR A 101 15.03 -6.95 3.81
C THR A 101 13.92 -7.87 4.32
N ASP A 102 12.79 -7.95 3.62
CA ASP A 102 11.74 -8.95 3.85
C ASP A 102 12.06 -10.22 3.07
N GLU A 103 12.50 -11.27 3.75
CA GLU A 103 12.86 -12.56 3.13
C GLU A 103 11.67 -13.23 2.40
N ARG A 104 10.43 -12.84 2.73
CA ARG A 104 9.21 -13.35 2.09
C ARG A 104 8.89 -12.66 0.78
N PHE A 105 9.51 -11.49 0.54
CA PHE A 105 9.26 -10.71 -0.67
C PHE A 105 10.06 -11.27 -1.84
N THR A 106 9.36 -11.73 -2.87
CA THR A 106 9.96 -12.23 -4.11
C THR A 106 9.40 -11.48 -5.30
N MET A 107 10.12 -11.52 -6.44
CA MET A 107 9.63 -10.91 -7.69
C MET A 107 8.34 -11.56 -8.21
N ASP A 108 8.09 -12.82 -7.86
CA ASP A 108 6.86 -13.52 -8.22
C ASP A 108 5.68 -13.03 -7.38
N ASN A 109 5.95 -12.46 -6.22
CA ASN A 109 4.95 -11.91 -5.31
C ASN A 109 4.57 -10.45 -5.61
N LEU A 110 4.89 -9.90 -6.79
CA LEU A 110 4.52 -8.52 -7.14
C LEU A 110 3.01 -8.26 -7.06
N GLY A 111 2.18 -9.28 -7.30
CA GLY A 111 0.73 -9.22 -7.06
C GLY A 111 0.35 -9.09 -5.58
N LEU A 112 1.22 -9.53 -4.66
CA LEU A 112 1.04 -9.35 -3.22
C LEU A 112 1.36 -7.92 -2.75
N GLY A 113 1.78 -7.02 -3.63
CA GLY A 113 1.97 -5.60 -3.34
C GLY A 113 0.73 -4.95 -2.71
N ASP A 114 -0.44 -5.54 -2.90
CA ASP A 114 -1.68 -5.13 -2.25
C ASP A 114 -1.68 -5.40 -0.73
N ASN A 115 -0.87 -6.32 -0.24
CA ASN A 115 -0.70 -6.61 1.19
C ASN A 115 0.30 -5.68 1.88
N TYR A 116 1.04 -4.87 1.14
CA TYR A 116 2.05 -3.97 1.66
C TYR A 116 1.65 -2.51 1.53
N LYS A 117 2.07 -1.71 2.51
CA LYS A 117 1.89 -0.27 2.52
C LYS A 117 3.22 0.45 2.36
N PRO A 118 3.41 1.19 1.27
CA PRO A 118 4.60 2.01 1.13
C PRO A 118 4.62 3.13 2.17
N LEU A 119 5.79 3.36 2.75
CA LEU A 119 6.04 4.41 3.74
C LEU A 119 6.81 5.58 3.15
N ASP A 120 7.90 5.30 2.46
CA ASP A 120 8.74 6.30 1.78
C ASP A 120 9.34 5.71 0.50
N VAL A 121 9.54 6.58 -0.49
CA VAL A 121 10.19 6.24 -1.76
C VAL A 121 11.12 7.37 -2.14
N TYR A 122 12.33 7.02 -2.53
CA TYR A 122 13.29 7.97 -3.05
C TYR A 122 14.25 7.32 -4.06
N PHE A 123 14.86 8.15 -4.87
CA PHE A 123 16.01 7.78 -5.68
C PHE A 123 17.28 8.26 -4.96
N LYS A 124 18.29 7.41 -4.94
CA LYS A 124 19.62 7.73 -4.43
C LYS A 124 20.61 7.63 -5.58
N SER A 125 21.26 8.75 -5.89
CA SER A 125 22.26 8.78 -6.94
C SER A 125 23.56 8.09 -6.52
N ALA A 126 24.38 7.73 -7.48
CA ALA A 126 25.73 7.21 -7.25
C ALA A 126 26.60 8.11 -6.36
N ASN A 127 26.33 9.43 -6.34
CA ASN A 127 27.04 10.39 -5.51
C ASN A 127 26.46 10.51 -4.09
N GLY A 128 25.37 9.78 -3.79
CA GLY A 128 24.67 9.81 -2.50
C GLY A 128 23.57 10.87 -2.39
N ASP A 129 23.28 11.63 -3.46
CA ASP A 129 22.18 12.59 -3.45
C ASP A 129 20.83 11.86 -3.40
N ILE A 130 19.92 12.36 -2.56
CA ILE A 130 18.58 11.80 -2.41
C ILE A 130 17.57 12.69 -3.13
N ILE A 131 16.86 12.11 -4.10
CA ILE A 131 15.80 12.76 -4.84
C ILE A 131 14.46 12.15 -4.44
N LYS A 132 13.58 12.99 -3.89
CA LYS A 132 12.18 12.63 -3.59
C LYS A 132 11.24 13.32 -4.56
N ARG A 133 10.02 12.82 -4.64
CA ARG A 133 9.01 13.44 -5.46
C ARG A 133 8.67 14.85 -4.96
N SER A 134 8.67 15.80 -5.88
CA SER A 134 8.07 17.12 -5.66
C SER A 134 6.54 17.04 -5.87
N TYR A 135 5.78 17.72 -5.02
CA TYR A 135 4.33 17.84 -5.14
C TYR A 135 3.95 19.29 -5.37
N SER A 136 3.08 19.53 -6.33
CA SER A 136 2.48 20.84 -6.53
C SER A 136 1.50 21.17 -5.40
N LYS A 137 1.27 22.47 -5.15
CA LYS A 137 0.30 22.91 -4.15
C LYS A 137 -1.10 22.37 -4.50
N GLY A 138 -1.73 21.64 -3.57
CA GLY A 138 -3.05 21.05 -3.78
C GLY A 138 -3.04 19.70 -4.52
N GLU A 139 -1.90 19.21 -4.95
CA GLU A 139 -1.79 17.91 -5.59
C GLU A 139 -2.14 16.78 -4.60
N ARG A 140 -2.98 15.84 -5.04
CA ARG A 140 -3.34 14.67 -4.25
C ARG A 140 -2.13 13.72 -4.16
N ARG A 141 -1.73 13.40 -2.94
CA ARG A 141 -0.64 12.44 -2.73
C ARG A 141 -1.18 11.03 -2.95
N ASN A 142 -0.92 10.49 -4.13
CA ASN A 142 -1.21 9.09 -4.45
C ASN A 142 0.11 8.30 -4.32
N SER A 143 0.23 7.49 -3.28
CA SER A 143 1.43 6.69 -2.99
C SER A 143 1.73 5.68 -4.11
N ASN A 144 0.70 5.13 -4.75
CA ASN A 144 0.84 4.11 -5.77
C ASN A 144 1.60 4.58 -7.01
N GLN A 145 1.60 5.88 -7.28
CA GLN A 145 2.28 6.47 -8.43
C GLN A 145 3.60 7.16 -8.08
N THR A 146 4.07 7.06 -6.83
CA THR A 146 5.24 7.81 -6.38
C THR A 146 6.51 7.36 -7.08
N MET A 147 6.78 6.06 -7.11
CA MET A 147 8.01 5.52 -7.71
C MET A 147 8.11 5.80 -9.21
N PRO A 148 7.11 5.51 -10.06
CA PRO A 148 7.19 5.84 -11.48
C PRO A 148 7.29 7.35 -11.74
N ARG A 149 6.67 8.17 -10.89
CA ARG A 149 6.79 9.63 -11.03
C ARG A 149 8.18 10.14 -10.71
N ILE A 150 8.87 9.57 -9.71
CA ILE A 150 10.28 9.90 -9.44
C ILE A 150 11.15 9.48 -10.63
N ALA A 151 10.95 8.27 -11.16
CA ALA A 151 11.68 7.80 -12.32
C ALA A 151 11.48 8.72 -13.54
N CYS A 152 10.25 9.15 -13.79
CA CYS A 152 9.96 10.11 -14.87
C CYS A 152 10.54 11.50 -14.59
N GLN A 153 10.54 11.96 -13.36
CA GLN A 153 11.20 13.24 -13.00
C GLN A 153 12.70 13.23 -13.32
N ILE A 154 13.35 12.06 -13.16
CA ILE A 154 14.78 11.90 -13.40
C ILE A 154 15.10 11.65 -14.87
N PHE A 155 14.31 10.79 -15.52
CA PHE A 155 14.57 10.22 -16.84
C PHE A 155 13.60 10.70 -17.93
N GLU A 156 12.83 11.77 -17.71
CA GLU A 156 11.80 12.26 -18.65
C GLU A 156 12.34 12.46 -20.06
N LYS A 157 13.50 13.12 -20.19
CA LYS A 157 14.11 13.42 -21.49
C LYS A 157 14.52 12.13 -22.23
N GLN A 158 15.09 11.17 -21.51
CA GLN A 158 15.51 9.90 -22.05
C GLN A 158 14.28 9.06 -22.48
N LEU A 159 13.24 9.03 -21.65
CA LEU A 159 11.98 8.37 -21.96
C LEU A 159 11.28 9.03 -23.17
N ALA A 160 11.28 10.36 -23.24
CA ALA A 160 10.71 11.10 -24.35
C ALA A 160 11.46 10.78 -25.68
N ALA A 161 12.77 10.69 -25.62
CA ALA A 161 13.64 10.44 -26.78
C ALA A 161 13.55 9.01 -27.34
N LEU A 162 12.96 8.05 -26.61
CA LEU A 162 12.73 6.70 -27.13
C LEU A 162 11.87 6.71 -28.39
N SER A 163 12.18 5.82 -29.31
CA SER A 163 11.31 5.55 -30.48
C SER A 163 9.93 5.05 -30.04
N VAL A 164 8.95 5.08 -30.94
CA VAL A 164 7.62 4.49 -30.67
C VAL A 164 7.76 3.01 -30.35
N GLU A 165 8.58 2.28 -31.09
CA GLU A 165 8.82 0.86 -30.91
C GLU A 165 9.47 0.58 -29.55
N ASP A 166 10.48 1.36 -29.16
CA ASP A 166 11.14 1.21 -27.84
C ASP A 166 10.17 1.51 -26.68
N LYS A 167 9.28 2.49 -26.84
CA LYS A 167 8.23 2.77 -25.86
C LYS A 167 7.24 1.59 -25.77
N GLU A 168 6.86 1.02 -26.90
CA GLU A 168 5.94 -0.12 -26.94
C GLU A 168 6.50 -1.37 -26.28
N ASN A 169 7.80 -1.59 -26.43
CA ASN A 169 8.52 -2.72 -25.89
C ASN A 169 9.13 -2.45 -24.49
N PHE A 170 8.94 -1.25 -23.94
CA PHE A 170 9.51 -0.90 -22.63
C PHE A 170 8.80 -1.68 -21.53
N PRO A 171 9.52 -2.47 -20.71
CA PRO A 171 8.94 -3.22 -19.61
C PRO A 171 8.43 -2.24 -18.53
N VAL A 172 7.17 -2.34 -18.15
CA VAL A 172 6.60 -1.42 -17.15
C VAL A 172 6.17 -2.13 -15.89
N CYS A 173 5.31 -3.12 -15.99
CA CYS A 173 4.86 -3.86 -14.82
C CYS A 173 4.37 -5.25 -15.19
N LYS A 174 4.46 -6.13 -14.18
CA LYS A 174 3.86 -7.46 -14.20
C LYS A 174 2.72 -7.44 -13.20
N TYR A 175 1.49 -7.37 -13.71
CA TYR A 175 0.31 -7.25 -12.85
C TYR A 175 -0.02 -8.58 -12.14
N ASN A 176 0.19 -9.69 -12.84
CA ASN A 176 -0.05 -11.04 -12.33
C ASN A 176 1.22 -11.86 -12.56
N PRO A 177 1.69 -12.69 -11.62
CA PRO A 177 2.84 -13.58 -11.80
C PRO A 177 2.76 -14.43 -13.08
N ASP A 178 1.55 -14.85 -13.43
CA ASP A 178 1.28 -15.69 -14.61
C ASP A 178 1.03 -14.89 -15.90
N SER A 179 0.99 -13.56 -15.83
CA SER A 179 0.73 -12.71 -16.99
C SER A 179 2.02 -12.21 -17.64
N ASN A 180 1.98 -12.01 -18.93
CA ASN A 180 3.04 -11.34 -19.64
C ASN A 180 3.21 -9.90 -19.15
N ILE A 181 4.43 -9.36 -19.29
CA ILE A 181 4.69 -7.94 -19.06
C ILE A 181 3.76 -7.14 -19.96
N ILE A 182 3.01 -6.23 -19.35
CA ILE A 182 2.04 -5.44 -20.07
C ILE A 182 2.71 -4.16 -20.56
N ARG A 183 2.45 -3.80 -21.82
CA ARG A 183 2.84 -2.51 -22.36
C ARG A 183 2.31 -1.39 -21.49
N GLY A 184 3.20 -0.53 -21.00
CA GLY A 184 2.87 0.54 -20.09
C GLY A 184 3.27 1.93 -20.56
N ILE A 185 4.07 2.06 -21.66
CA ILE A 185 4.42 3.34 -22.27
C ILE A 185 3.75 3.45 -23.65
N PHE A 186 3.02 4.54 -23.84
CA PHE A 186 2.29 4.84 -25.09
C PHE A 186 2.76 6.18 -25.61
N ALA A 187 2.97 6.27 -26.94
CA ALA A 187 3.50 7.46 -27.57
C ALA A 187 2.56 8.68 -27.51
N SER A 188 1.27 8.46 -27.25
CA SER A 188 0.29 9.52 -27.05
C SER A 188 -0.89 9.06 -26.18
N VAL A 189 -1.68 10.04 -25.71
CA VAL A 189 -2.93 9.78 -24.98
C VAL A 189 -3.94 9.05 -25.86
N ASP A 190 -4.02 9.41 -27.15
CA ASP A 190 -4.95 8.78 -28.09
C ASP A 190 -4.59 7.31 -28.32
N GLU A 191 -3.31 7.01 -28.44
CA GLU A 191 -2.84 5.63 -28.54
C GLU A 191 -3.17 4.83 -27.28
N PHE A 192 -2.97 5.41 -26.11
CA PHE A 192 -3.33 4.79 -24.83
C PHE A 192 -4.83 4.45 -24.77
N LYS A 193 -5.70 5.40 -25.14
CA LYS A 193 -7.15 5.23 -25.09
C LYS A 193 -7.69 4.14 -26.03
N LYS A 194 -6.96 3.78 -27.09
CA LYS A 194 -7.31 2.63 -27.94
C LYS A 194 -7.16 1.29 -27.20
N HIS A 195 -6.27 1.22 -26.21
CA HIS A 195 -5.92 -0.02 -25.52
C HIS A 195 -6.47 -0.09 -24.10
N ARG A 196 -6.79 1.05 -23.47
CA ARG A 196 -7.19 1.13 -22.06
C ARG A 196 -8.32 2.12 -21.85
N ASN A 197 -9.33 1.68 -21.14
CA ASN A 197 -10.46 2.53 -20.76
C ASN A 197 -10.36 2.90 -19.28
N THR A 198 -9.34 3.66 -18.91
CA THR A 198 -9.13 4.17 -17.54
C THR A 198 -8.62 5.59 -17.60
N ILE A 199 -8.88 6.35 -16.54
CA ILE A 199 -8.35 7.70 -16.32
C ILE A 199 -7.08 7.69 -15.44
N GLU A 200 -6.70 6.56 -14.92
CA GLU A 200 -5.54 6.40 -14.03
C GLU A 200 -4.27 6.14 -14.83
N TYR A 201 -3.67 7.20 -15.35
CA TYR A 201 -2.40 7.16 -16.06
C TYR A 201 -1.60 8.44 -15.81
N LEU A 202 -0.30 8.38 -16.10
CA LEU A 202 0.62 9.51 -15.99
C LEU A 202 0.93 10.06 -17.38
N THR A 203 0.90 11.37 -17.54
CA THR A 203 1.32 12.04 -18.78
C THR A 203 2.61 12.81 -18.54
N TYR A 204 3.51 12.73 -19.53
CA TYR A 204 4.76 13.46 -19.54
C TYR A 204 4.95 14.13 -20.90
N GLY A 205 5.69 15.26 -20.91
CA GLY A 205 5.86 16.06 -22.10
C GLY A 205 6.99 15.61 -23.02
N TYR A 206 6.81 15.80 -24.32
CA TYR A 206 7.88 15.93 -25.29
C TYR A 206 8.28 17.42 -25.39
N ASP A 207 9.46 17.69 -25.91
CA ASP A 207 9.95 19.06 -26.13
C ASP A 207 9.07 19.87 -27.11
N ASP A 208 8.33 19.20 -27.96
CA ASP A 208 7.38 19.79 -28.94
C ASP A 208 5.95 20.00 -28.39
N GLY A 209 5.74 19.80 -27.08
CA GLY A 209 4.46 19.98 -26.43
C GLY A 209 3.49 18.78 -26.51
N ARG A 210 3.83 17.73 -27.27
CA ARG A 210 3.07 16.47 -27.24
C ARG A 210 3.25 15.77 -25.90
N GLN A 211 2.39 14.79 -25.60
CA GLN A 211 2.45 14.02 -24.36
C GLN A 211 2.54 12.53 -24.66
N PHE A 212 3.37 11.82 -23.92
CA PHE A 212 3.36 10.37 -23.84
C PHE A 212 2.73 9.92 -22.53
N VAL A 213 2.29 8.67 -22.45
CA VAL A 213 1.57 8.10 -21.32
C VAL A 213 2.37 6.97 -20.71
N ILE A 214 2.43 6.95 -19.37
CA ILE A 214 2.91 5.81 -18.59
C ILE A 214 1.75 5.30 -17.74
N TYR A 215 1.47 4.01 -17.84
CA TYR A 215 0.44 3.32 -17.11
C TYR A 215 1.05 2.32 -16.15
N CYS A 216 0.86 2.56 -14.85
CA CYS A 216 1.33 1.72 -13.76
C CYS A 216 0.20 1.52 -12.74
N TRP A 217 0.09 0.30 -12.16
CA TRP A 217 -1.00 -0.04 -11.26
C TRP A 217 -0.72 0.34 -9.81
N ASN A 218 0.36 -0.19 -9.24
CA ASN A 218 0.75 0.09 -7.87
C ASN A 218 2.26 0.25 -7.76
N ILE A 219 2.73 0.63 -6.58
CA ILE A 219 4.15 0.94 -6.37
C ILE A 219 5.03 -0.29 -6.55
N PHE A 220 4.57 -1.47 -6.14
CA PHE A 220 5.35 -2.71 -6.26
C PHE A 220 5.36 -3.24 -7.70
N SER A 221 4.27 -3.09 -8.45
CA SER A 221 4.24 -3.49 -9.85
C SER A 221 5.14 -2.64 -10.75
N THR A 222 5.57 -1.47 -10.28
CA THR A 222 6.46 -0.56 -11.03
C THR A 222 7.96 -0.88 -10.87
N ILE A 223 8.31 -1.87 -10.07
CA ILE A 223 9.71 -2.26 -9.84
C ILE A 223 10.43 -2.56 -11.15
N ILE A 224 9.80 -3.32 -12.04
CA ILE A 224 10.36 -3.67 -13.35
C ILE A 224 10.62 -2.41 -14.17
N PHE A 225 9.69 -1.45 -14.16
CA PHE A 225 9.82 -0.18 -14.87
C PHE A 225 11.02 0.62 -14.38
N VAL A 226 11.16 0.81 -13.07
CA VAL A 226 12.27 1.61 -12.53
C VAL A 226 13.61 0.92 -12.70
N GLN A 227 13.66 -0.41 -12.58
CA GLN A 227 14.86 -1.17 -12.87
C GLN A 227 15.30 -1.02 -14.32
N GLU A 228 14.35 -1.09 -15.27
CA GLU A 228 14.65 -0.89 -16.68
C GLU A 228 15.12 0.53 -16.99
N CYS A 229 14.55 1.54 -16.30
CA CYS A 229 15.07 2.91 -16.37
C CYS A 229 16.53 3.00 -15.90
N LEU A 230 16.87 2.33 -14.78
CA LEU A 230 18.24 2.30 -14.27
C LEU A 230 19.19 1.59 -15.25
N LYS A 231 18.78 0.45 -15.82
CA LYS A 231 19.58 -0.29 -16.81
C LYS A 231 19.91 0.53 -18.04
N ARG A 232 18.96 1.30 -18.56
CA ARG A 232 19.12 2.06 -19.82
C ARG A 232 19.73 3.43 -19.62
N PHE A 233 19.41 4.10 -18.50
CA PHE A 233 19.68 5.53 -18.32
C PHE A 233 20.44 5.86 -17.05
N GLY A 234 20.47 4.95 -16.06
CA GLY A 234 21.13 5.14 -14.77
C GLY A 234 22.65 5.08 -14.87
N LYS A 235 23.30 5.56 -13.83
CA LYS A 235 24.73 5.41 -13.62
C LYS A 235 24.99 4.25 -12.67
N PRO A 236 26.14 3.58 -12.75
CA PRO A 236 26.51 2.57 -11.75
C PRO A 236 26.44 3.14 -10.34
N GLY A 237 25.69 2.48 -9.46
CA GLY A 237 25.45 2.93 -8.09
C GLY A 237 24.16 3.74 -7.89
N ASP A 238 23.45 4.10 -8.96
CA ASP A 238 22.11 4.67 -8.85
C ASP A 238 21.12 3.61 -8.37
N GLN A 239 20.19 3.98 -7.48
CA GLN A 239 19.19 3.07 -6.95
C GLN A 239 17.89 3.76 -6.58
N PHE A 240 16.79 3.04 -6.71
CA PHE A 240 15.54 3.39 -6.05
C PHE A 240 15.41 2.64 -4.74
N VAL A 241 14.93 3.33 -3.72
CA VAL A 241 14.70 2.75 -2.39
C VAL A 241 13.23 2.96 -2.01
N LEU A 242 12.60 1.87 -1.59
CA LEU A 242 11.24 1.85 -1.08
C LEU A 242 11.24 1.30 0.33
N THR A 243 10.80 2.09 1.29
CA THR A 243 10.51 1.59 2.64
C THR A 243 9.03 1.24 2.73
N TYR A 244 8.70 0.07 3.25
CA TYR A 244 7.33 -0.42 3.34
C TYR A 244 7.08 -1.23 4.61
N ARG A 245 5.82 -1.56 4.87
CA ARG A 245 5.35 -2.46 5.92
C ARG A 245 4.21 -3.32 5.42
N GLU A 246 3.87 -4.36 6.13
CA GLU A 246 2.62 -5.06 5.89
C GLU A 246 1.41 -4.16 6.23
N LYS A 247 0.33 -4.33 5.49
CA LYS A 247 -0.95 -3.73 5.84
C LYS A 247 -1.55 -4.46 7.03
N ASP A 248 -2.26 -3.72 7.87
CA ASP A 248 -3.10 -4.31 8.89
C ASP A 248 -4.31 -5.01 8.22
N GLU A 249 -4.84 -6.07 8.84
CA GLU A 249 -6.01 -6.81 8.33
C GLU A 249 -7.18 -5.90 7.92
N LYS A 250 -7.43 -4.83 8.68
CA LYS A 250 -8.45 -3.82 8.36
C LYS A 250 -8.11 -2.98 7.13
N GLU A 251 -6.85 -2.72 6.87
CA GLU A 251 -6.40 -1.99 5.67
C GLU A 251 -6.53 -2.90 4.43
N THR A 252 -6.34 -4.20 4.59
CA THR A 252 -6.54 -5.20 3.54
C THR A 252 -8.01 -5.33 3.18
N THR A 253 -8.88 -5.48 4.16
CA THR A 253 -10.35 -5.57 3.96
C THR A 253 -10.93 -4.30 3.33
N ALA A 254 -10.43 -3.12 3.72
CA ALA A 254 -10.86 -1.86 3.10
C ALA A 254 -10.40 -1.74 1.64
N ALA A 255 -9.18 -2.20 1.33
CA ALA A 255 -8.66 -2.21 -0.04
C ALA A 255 -9.42 -3.22 -0.93
N GLU A 256 -9.76 -4.39 -0.40
CA GLU A 256 -10.60 -5.39 -1.07
C GLU A 256 -12.01 -4.86 -1.34
N THR A 257 -12.59 -4.11 -0.40
CA THR A 257 -13.90 -3.49 -0.56
C THR A 257 -13.85 -2.36 -1.60
N GLU A 258 -12.82 -1.52 -1.61
CA GLU A 258 -12.61 -0.50 -2.64
C GLU A 258 -12.38 -1.12 -4.02
N ALA A 259 -11.60 -2.20 -4.11
CA ALA A 259 -11.37 -2.92 -5.36
C ALA A 259 -12.66 -3.57 -5.87
N ALA A 260 -13.46 -4.19 -5.01
CA ALA A 260 -14.75 -4.77 -5.36
C ALA A 260 -15.75 -3.69 -5.83
N ILE A 261 -15.80 -2.53 -5.17
CA ILE A 261 -16.63 -1.39 -5.58
C ILE A 261 -16.16 -0.84 -6.94
N GLN A 262 -14.86 -0.74 -7.18
CA GLN A 262 -14.32 -0.31 -8.47
C GLN A 262 -14.61 -1.32 -9.59
N GLU A 263 -14.51 -2.61 -9.31
CA GLU A 263 -14.87 -3.66 -10.25
C GLU A 263 -16.36 -3.63 -10.60
N GLU A 264 -17.23 -3.45 -9.61
CA GLU A 264 -18.67 -3.32 -9.78
C GLU A 264 -19.04 -2.07 -10.59
N LEU A 265 -18.41 -0.93 -10.31
CA LEU A 265 -18.54 0.30 -11.10
C LEU A 265 -18.08 0.09 -12.54
N VAL A 266 -16.93 -0.55 -12.77
CA VAL A 266 -16.43 -0.86 -14.12
C VAL A 266 -17.37 -1.79 -14.86
N GLN A 267 -17.99 -2.77 -14.20
CA GLN A 267 -19.00 -3.65 -14.80
C GLN A 267 -20.30 -2.92 -15.12
N GLN A 268 -20.77 -2.04 -14.24
CA GLN A 268 -21.94 -1.20 -14.51
C GLN A 268 -21.72 -0.26 -15.71
N PHE A 269 -20.53 0.30 -15.86
CA PHE A 269 -20.19 1.14 -17.02
C PHE A 269 -19.95 0.36 -18.32
N LYS A 270 -19.61 -0.93 -18.26
CA LYS A 270 -19.54 -1.79 -19.47
C LYS A 270 -20.88 -2.00 -20.14
N GLY A 271 -21.99 -1.81 -19.41
CA GLY A 271 -23.36 -1.88 -19.94
C GLY A 271 -23.89 -0.59 -20.57
N TYR A 272 -23.24 0.54 -20.34
CA TYR A 272 -23.65 1.82 -20.91
C TYR A 272 -23.06 1.99 -22.31
N ARG A 273 -23.85 1.65 -23.35
CA ARG A 273 -23.62 2.16 -24.70
C ARG A 273 -23.71 3.68 -24.66
N ASN A 274 -22.65 4.36 -25.04
CA ASN A 274 -22.63 5.81 -25.18
C ASN A 274 -23.76 6.23 -26.15
N PRO A 275 -24.79 7.00 -25.70
CA PRO A 275 -25.90 7.39 -26.56
C PRO A 275 -25.52 8.44 -27.61
N PHE A 276 -24.24 8.83 -27.71
CA PHE A 276 -23.73 9.84 -28.66
C PHE A 276 -22.85 9.27 -29.77
N ASN A 277 -22.97 7.98 -30.12
CA ASN A 277 -22.47 7.51 -31.40
C ASN A 277 -23.46 7.96 -32.48
N PHE A 278 -23.21 9.14 -33.02
CA PHE A 278 -23.71 9.49 -34.36
C PHE A 278 -22.80 8.82 -35.39
N GLU A 279 -23.41 8.05 -36.29
CA GLU A 279 -22.79 7.51 -37.50
C GLU A 279 -22.13 8.59 -38.36
#